data_f08c2a1e282cad049df4d7d23340c639
#
_entry.id   f08c2a1e282cad049df4d7d23340c639
#
_cell.length_a   1.000
_cell.length_b   1.000
_cell.length_c   1.000
_cell.angle_alpha   90.00
_cell.angle_beta   90.00
_cell.angle_gamma   90.00
#
_symmetry.space_group_name_H-M   'P 1'
#
loop_
_entity.id
_entity.type
_entity.pdbx_description
1 polymer ?
#
loop_
_entity_poly.entity_id
_entity_poly.type
_entity_poly.pdbx_seq_one_letter_code
_entity_poly.pdbx_strand_id
1 'polypeptide(L)'
;MQKYDVIIIGTGAANIVLDAALKQGLQCAVIEKGKFGGTCLTRGCIPTKVLATAADYIREIQDLPKIGVEVEPAKMNWDIISRRVWEKIDEHKEVLRHYQKYANLAIYQGSGFFTGEKTLQVKLHDGSLSEEMTAEKIIIDVGARTNLPEISGREATGYICSETLFGDKYPKQPYTSLII
;
A
#
# COMPACT_ATOMS: atom_id res chain seq x y z
N MET A 1 -18.19 5.08 24.48
CA MET A 1 -17.98 3.93 23.56
C MET A 1 -18.78 4.17 22.29
N GLN A 2 -18.12 4.27 21.18
CA GLN A 2 -18.70 4.48 19.85
C GLN A 2 -19.26 3.15 19.31
N LYS A 3 -20.39 3.19 18.64
CA LYS A 3 -21.01 2.00 18.03
C LYS A 3 -21.15 2.16 16.53
N TYR A 4 -20.75 1.13 15.79
CA TYR A 4 -20.81 1.04 14.33
C TYR A 4 -21.54 -0.23 13.90
N ASP A 5 -22.03 -0.26 12.67
CA ASP A 5 -22.52 -1.50 12.05
C ASP A 5 -21.32 -2.34 11.58
N VAL A 6 -20.33 -1.66 10.99
CA VAL A 6 -19.12 -2.31 10.44
C VAL A 6 -17.87 -1.53 10.84
N ILE A 7 -16.88 -2.24 11.37
CA ILE A 7 -15.52 -1.71 11.52
C ILE A 7 -14.58 -2.50 10.61
N ILE A 8 -13.74 -1.78 9.85
CA ILE A 8 -12.71 -2.39 9.02
C ILE A 8 -11.33 -1.94 9.50
N ILE A 9 -10.45 -2.91 9.74
CA ILE A 9 -9.06 -2.67 10.16
C ILE A 9 -8.15 -2.94 8.96
N GLY A 10 -7.66 -1.89 8.35
CA GLY A 10 -6.88 -1.88 7.10
C GLY A 10 -7.69 -1.37 5.91
N THR A 11 -6.99 -0.89 4.88
CA THR A 11 -7.60 -0.31 3.67
C THR A 11 -7.13 -1.00 2.39
N GLY A 12 -6.94 -2.30 2.46
CA GLY A 12 -6.58 -3.15 1.32
C GLY A 12 -7.81 -3.67 0.57
N ALA A 13 -7.93 -4.98 0.47
CA ALA A 13 -9.02 -5.65 -0.26
C ALA A 13 -10.41 -5.40 0.38
N ALA A 14 -10.46 -5.18 1.69
CA ALA A 14 -11.71 -4.92 2.41
C ALA A 14 -12.39 -3.59 2.05
N ASN A 15 -11.72 -2.72 1.26
CA ASN A 15 -12.38 -1.54 0.71
C ASN A 15 -13.63 -1.88 -0.12
N ILE A 16 -13.67 -3.05 -0.76
CA ILE A 16 -14.85 -3.53 -1.49
C ILE A 16 -16.05 -3.69 -0.55
N VAL A 17 -15.80 -4.22 0.65
CA VAL A 17 -16.85 -4.38 1.67
C VAL A 17 -17.23 -3.03 2.27
N LEU A 18 -16.27 -2.16 2.51
CA LEU A 18 -16.52 -0.80 2.99
C LEU A 18 -17.43 -0.03 2.03
N ASP A 19 -17.12 -0.05 0.73
CA ASP A 19 -17.92 0.61 -0.29
C ASP A 19 -19.35 0.08 -0.35
N ALA A 20 -19.51 -1.25 -0.21
CA ALA A 20 -20.83 -1.88 -0.19
C ALA A 20 -21.62 -1.48 1.06
N ALA A 21 -21.00 -1.45 2.23
CA ALA A 21 -21.63 -1.05 3.50
C ALA A 21 -22.05 0.43 3.47
N LEU A 22 -21.18 1.31 2.99
CA LEU A 22 -21.45 2.74 2.88
C LEU A 22 -22.64 3.03 1.94
N LYS A 23 -22.71 2.33 0.79
CA LYS A 23 -23.82 2.44 -0.16
C LYS A 23 -25.16 1.98 0.42
N GLN A 24 -25.14 1.08 1.40
CA GLN A 24 -26.32 0.63 2.14
C GLN A 24 -26.71 1.57 3.29
N GLY A 25 -25.95 2.65 3.49
CA GLY A 25 -26.21 3.62 4.56
C GLY A 25 -25.76 3.16 5.95
N LEU A 26 -24.98 2.07 6.06
CA LEU A 26 -24.48 1.58 7.34
C LEU A 26 -23.50 2.58 7.96
N GLN A 27 -23.51 2.66 9.29
CA GLN A 27 -22.53 3.43 10.06
C GLN A 27 -21.22 2.64 10.15
N CYS A 28 -20.19 3.14 9.48
CA CYS A 28 -18.92 2.44 9.35
C CYS A 28 -17.78 3.16 10.07
N ALA A 29 -16.79 2.39 10.48
CA ALA A 29 -15.48 2.92 10.85
C ALA A 29 -14.38 2.21 10.06
N VAL A 30 -13.37 2.94 9.64
CA VAL A 30 -12.16 2.39 9.04
C VAL A 30 -10.93 2.83 9.81
N ILE A 31 -10.03 1.89 10.04
CA ILE A 31 -8.78 2.10 10.78
C ILE A 31 -7.62 1.78 9.85
N GLU A 32 -6.75 2.76 9.60
CA GLU A 32 -5.55 2.58 8.77
C GLU A 32 -4.32 3.16 9.45
N LYS A 33 -3.29 2.34 9.62
CA LYS A 33 -2.02 2.77 10.25
C LYS A 33 -1.04 3.44 9.28
N GLY A 34 -1.26 3.28 7.99
CA GLY A 34 -0.33 3.73 6.96
C GLY A 34 -1.01 4.56 5.88
N LYS A 35 -0.63 4.26 4.65
CA LYS A 35 -1.22 4.87 3.45
C LYS A 35 -2.48 4.13 3.05
N PHE A 36 -3.54 4.83 2.73
CA PHE A 36 -4.80 4.27 2.22
C PHE A 36 -4.61 3.55 0.88
N GLY A 37 -5.37 2.46 0.65
CA GLY A 37 -5.31 1.67 -0.59
C GLY A 37 -4.49 0.39 -0.48
N GLY A 38 -3.94 0.11 0.71
CA GLY A 38 -3.25 -1.15 1.02
C GLY A 38 -1.97 -1.38 0.23
N THR A 39 -1.46 -2.59 0.31
CA THR A 39 -0.20 -3.00 -0.31
C THR A 39 -0.21 -2.82 -1.82
N CYS A 40 -1.30 -3.17 -2.50
CA CYS A 40 -1.37 -3.14 -3.96
C CYS A 40 -1.07 -1.73 -4.52
N LEU A 41 -1.68 -0.71 -3.96
CA LEU A 41 -1.47 0.67 -4.40
C LEU A 41 -0.12 1.24 -3.95
N THR A 42 0.29 0.95 -2.72
CA THR A 42 1.36 1.73 -2.08
C THR A 42 2.75 1.10 -2.15
N ARG A 43 2.85 -0.23 -2.27
CA ARG A 43 4.14 -0.95 -2.23
C ARG A 43 4.11 -2.33 -2.91
N GLY A 44 3.14 -2.57 -3.78
CA GLY A 44 2.95 -3.86 -4.46
C GLY A 44 2.65 -3.68 -5.94
N CYS A 45 1.44 -4.08 -6.35
CA CYS A 45 1.03 -4.23 -7.74
C CYS A 45 1.30 -2.98 -8.60
N ILE A 46 0.83 -1.82 -8.13
CA ILE A 46 0.83 -0.60 -8.95
C ILE A 46 2.24 -0.06 -9.18
N PRO A 47 3.05 0.22 -8.14
CA PRO A 47 4.40 0.72 -8.35
C PRO A 47 5.31 -0.31 -9.06
N THR A 48 5.12 -1.60 -8.81
CA THR A 48 5.85 -2.67 -9.51
C THR A 48 5.52 -2.67 -11.01
N LYS A 49 4.25 -2.49 -11.38
CA LYS A 49 3.87 -2.40 -12.81
C LYS A 49 4.51 -1.22 -13.52
N VAL A 50 4.67 -0.08 -12.87
CA VAL A 50 5.38 1.07 -13.47
C VAL A 50 6.81 0.70 -13.83
N LEU A 51 7.52 0.01 -12.91
CA LEU A 51 8.89 -0.45 -13.15
C LEU A 51 8.95 -1.55 -14.22
N ALA A 52 8.09 -2.58 -14.11
CA ALA A 52 8.06 -3.70 -15.03
C ALA A 52 7.73 -3.23 -16.46
N THR A 53 6.75 -2.35 -16.64
CA THR A 53 6.39 -1.82 -17.96
C THR A 53 7.58 -1.11 -18.62
N ALA A 54 8.35 -0.32 -17.89
CA ALA A 54 9.54 0.32 -18.44
C ALA A 54 10.60 -0.71 -18.86
N ALA A 55 10.80 -1.77 -18.07
CA ALA A 55 11.74 -2.85 -18.38
C ALA A 55 11.28 -3.68 -19.59
N ASP A 56 9.98 -3.94 -19.71
CA ASP A 56 9.42 -4.70 -20.83
C ASP A 56 9.63 -3.97 -22.15
N TYR A 57 9.34 -2.67 -22.24
CA TYR A 57 9.60 -1.87 -23.43
C TYR A 57 11.07 -1.82 -23.82
N ILE A 58 11.98 -1.71 -22.86
CA ILE A 58 13.41 -1.76 -23.16
C ILE A 58 13.79 -3.12 -23.74
N ARG A 59 13.27 -4.22 -23.19
CA ARG A 59 13.49 -5.57 -23.69
C ARG A 59 12.94 -5.75 -25.09
N GLU A 60 11.71 -5.29 -25.34
CA GLU A 60 11.11 -5.33 -26.67
C GLU A 60 11.98 -4.61 -27.71
N ILE A 61 12.44 -3.40 -27.40
CA ILE A 61 13.35 -2.63 -28.28
C ILE A 61 14.65 -3.40 -28.55
N GLN A 62 15.23 -4.04 -27.54
CA GLN A 62 16.43 -4.86 -27.68
C GLN A 62 16.22 -6.11 -28.55
N ASP A 63 14.99 -6.62 -28.61
CA ASP A 63 14.63 -7.81 -29.40
C ASP A 63 14.28 -7.49 -30.86
N LEU A 64 13.94 -6.24 -31.21
CA LEU A 64 13.57 -5.82 -32.57
C LEU A 64 14.62 -6.18 -33.65
N PRO A 65 15.95 -6.05 -33.40
CA PRO A 65 16.95 -6.47 -34.40
C PRO A 65 16.91 -7.97 -34.75
N LYS A 66 16.43 -8.81 -33.82
CA LYS A 66 16.31 -10.27 -34.06
C LYS A 66 15.28 -10.60 -35.13
N ILE A 67 14.35 -9.71 -35.40
CA ILE A 67 13.29 -9.85 -36.43
C ILE A 67 13.51 -8.91 -37.63
N GLY A 68 14.71 -8.30 -37.73
CA GLY A 68 15.10 -7.46 -38.84
C GLY A 68 14.65 -5.98 -38.73
N VAL A 69 14.27 -5.50 -37.55
CA VAL A 69 13.93 -4.10 -37.32
C VAL A 69 15.08 -3.41 -36.64
N GLU A 70 15.76 -2.50 -37.32
CA GLU A 70 16.85 -1.72 -36.78
C GLU A 70 16.31 -0.53 -35.99
N VAL A 71 16.79 -0.35 -34.76
CA VAL A 71 16.43 0.74 -33.86
C VAL A 71 17.65 1.22 -33.08
N GLU A 72 17.65 2.50 -32.73
CA GLU A 72 18.66 3.04 -31.80
C GLU A 72 18.47 2.44 -30.39
N PRO A 73 19.58 2.20 -29.67
CA PRO A 73 19.51 1.68 -28.30
C PRO A 73 18.67 2.56 -27.38
N ALA A 74 17.72 1.95 -26.66
CA ALA A 74 16.91 2.66 -25.71
C ALA A 74 17.73 3.24 -24.55
N LYS A 75 17.47 4.47 -24.17
CA LYS A 75 18.04 5.11 -22.99
C LYS A 75 16.99 5.22 -21.91
N MET A 76 17.30 4.70 -20.72
CA MET A 76 16.43 4.78 -19.56
C MET A 76 16.63 6.14 -18.85
N ASN A 77 15.52 6.83 -18.58
CA ASN A 77 15.51 7.99 -17.71
C ASN A 77 14.89 7.59 -16.37
N TRP A 78 15.75 7.35 -15.38
CA TRP A 78 15.33 6.89 -14.07
C TRP A 78 14.49 7.92 -13.31
N ASP A 79 14.76 9.20 -13.47
CA ASP A 79 14.02 10.25 -12.78
C ASP A 79 12.57 10.31 -13.25
N ILE A 80 12.32 10.12 -14.54
CA ILE A 80 10.96 10.02 -15.07
C ILE A 80 10.25 8.77 -14.55
N ILE A 81 10.92 7.62 -14.57
CA ILE A 81 10.34 6.37 -14.08
C ILE A 81 10.02 6.49 -12.58
N SER A 82 10.97 6.98 -11.79
CA SER A 82 10.79 7.19 -10.35
C SER A 82 9.64 8.13 -10.03
N ARG A 83 9.56 9.27 -10.73
CA ARG A 83 8.46 10.21 -10.56
C ARG A 83 7.11 9.53 -10.82
N ARG A 84 6.97 8.75 -11.89
CA ARG A 84 5.73 8.00 -12.19
C ARG A 84 5.39 6.97 -11.10
N VAL A 85 6.39 6.31 -10.51
CA VAL A 85 6.18 5.41 -9.37
C VAL A 85 5.56 6.17 -8.20
N TRP A 86 6.13 7.31 -7.84
CA TRP A 86 5.65 8.09 -6.71
C TRP A 86 4.32 8.77 -6.96
N GLU A 87 4.06 9.26 -8.18
CA GLU A 87 2.74 9.75 -8.59
C GLU A 87 1.65 8.69 -8.37
N LYS A 88 1.94 7.43 -8.73
CA LYS A 88 1.01 6.33 -8.51
C LYS A 88 0.83 5.98 -7.03
N ILE A 89 1.89 5.97 -6.25
CA ILE A 89 1.81 5.75 -4.81
C ILE A 89 0.99 6.86 -4.15
N ASP A 90 1.17 8.10 -4.56
CA ASP A 90 0.49 9.28 -4.02
C ASP A 90 -1.02 9.31 -4.28
N GLU A 91 -1.54 8.47 -5.19
CA GLU A 91 -2.98 8.25 -5.36
C GLU A 91 -3.67 7.75 -4.05
N HIS A 92 -2.91 7.24 -3.08
CA HIS A 92 -3.43 6.92 -1.75
C HIS A 92 -4.12 8.12 -1.07
N LYS A 93 -3.69 9.35 -1.39
CA LYS A 93 -4.28 10.59 -0.89
C LYS A 93 -5.67 10.82 -1.46
N GLU A 94 -5.89 10.44 -2.72
CA GLU A 94 -7.21 10.50 -3.36
C GLU A 94 -8.17 9.47 -2.77
N VAL A 95 -7.68 8.27 -2.46
CA VAL A 95 -8.47 7.24 -1.76
C VAL A 95 -8.96 7.77 -0.42
N LEU A 96 -8.07 8.37 0.38
CA LEU A 96 -8.47 9.00 1.64
C LEU A 96 -9.51 10.12 1.44
N ARG A 97 -9.26 11.03 0.48
CA ARG A 97 -10.20 12.12 0.17
C ARG A 97 -11.56 11.60 -0.31
N HIS A 98 -11.58 10.48 -1.04
CA HIS A 98 -12.81 9.84 -1.45
C HIS A 98 -13.63 9.39 -0.23
N TYR A 99 -13.00 8.70 0.71
CA TYR A 99 -13.68 8.22 1.92
C TYR A 99 -14.09 9.34 2.87
N GLN A 100 -13.35 10.43 2.94
CA GLN A 100 -13.71 11.61 3.76
C GLN A 100 -15.03 12.28 3.34
N LYS A 101 -15.57 11.98 2.16
CA LYS A 101 -16.85 12.52 1.69
C LYS A 101 -18.08 11.81 2.28
N TYR A 102 -17.91 10.66 2.89
CA TYR A 102 -19.01 9.87 3.44
C TYR A 102 -19.32 10.32 4.87
N ALA A 103 -20.53 10.86 5.07
CA ALA A 103 -21.00 11.30 6.40
C ALA A 103 -21.22 10.14 7.38
N ASN A 104 -21.42 8.93 6.87
CA ASN A 104 -21.62 7.70 7.64
C ASN A 104 -20.33 6.89 7.82
N LEU A 105 -19.14 7.51 7.64
CA LEU A 105 -17.84 6.88 7.83
C LEU A 105 -16.99 7.66 8.83
N ALA A 106 -16.58 7.00 9.90
CA ALA A 106 -15.52 7.48 10.77
C ALA A 106 -14.15 6.93 10.31
N ILE A 107 -13.15 7.80 10.17
CA ILE A 107 -11.81 7.44 9.74
C ILE A 107 -10.83 7.62 10.89
N TYR A 108 -10.13 6.54 11.25
CA TYR A 108 -9.10 6.54 12.28
C TYR A 108 -7.73 6.25 11.66
N GLN A 109 -6.85 7.23 11.70
CA GLN A 109 -5.47 7.07 11.22
C GLN A 109 -4.57 6.66 12.39
N GLY A 110 -4.26 5.37 12.47
CA GLY A 110 -3.50 4.80 13.58
C GLY A 110 -3.58 3.27 13.63
N SER A 111 -3.04 2.71 14.70
CA SER A 111 -3.00 1.27 14.93
C SER A 111 -4.15 0.83 15.83
N GLY A 112 -5.06 0.03 15.28
CA GLY A 112 -6.15 -0.58 16.05
C GLY A 112 -5.66 -1.77 16.89
N PHE A 113 -6.22 -1.91 18.08
CA PHE A 113 -6.01 -3.05 18.94
C PHE A 113 -7.27 -3.38 19.73
N PHE A 114 -7.48 -4.66 20.02
CA PHE A 114 -8.63 -5.10 20.79
C PHE A 114 -8.40 -4.87 22.29
N THR A 115 -9.41 -4.33 22.97
CA THR A 115 -9.45 -4.16 24.43
C THR A 115 -10.36 -5.17 25.10
N GLY A 116 -11.20 -5.88 24.31
CA GLY A 116 -12.12 -6.93 24.77
C GLY A 116 -12.79 -7.63 23.60
N GLU A 117 -13.76 -8.48 23.89
CA GLU A 117 -14.54 -9.14 22.85
C GLU A 117 -15.32 -8.06 22.04
N LYS A 118 -15.04 -7.99 20.74
CA LYS A 118 -15.59 -6.98 19.81
C LYS A 118 -15.43 -5.52 20.25
N THR A 119 -14.53 -5.24 21.17
CA THR A 119 -14.20 -3.88 21.62
C THR A 119 -12.77 -3.56 21.25
N LEU A 120 -12.54 -2.40 20.69
CA LEU A 120 -11.22 -1.97 20.26
C LEU A 120 -11.00 -0.46 20.44
N GLN A 121 -9.74 -0.07 20.47
CA GLN A 121 -9.28 1.31 20.44
C GLN A 121 -8.22 1.49 19.35
N VAL A 122 -7.96 2.72 18.99
CA VAL A 122 -6.91 3.10 18.02
C VAL A 122 -5.89 3.99 18.72
N LYS A 123 -4.62 3.59 18.64
CA LYS A 123 -3.51 4.49 18.94
C LYS A 123 -3.30 5.35 17.70
N LEU A 124 -3.71 6.61 17.78
CA LEU A 124 -3.62 7.58 16.70
C LEU A 124 -2.19 7.99 16.38
N HIS A 125 -1.95 8.61 15.25
CA HIS A 125 -0.62 9.05 14.83
C HIS A 125 0.00 10.11 15.74
N ASP A 126 -0.81 10.91 16.42
CA ASP A 126 -0.37 11.89 17.43
C ASP A 126 -0.02 11.25 18.79
N GLY A 127 -0.18 9.92 18.90
CA GLY A 127 0.08 9.15 20.11
C GLY A 127 -1.10 9.06 21.08
N SER A 128 -2.19 9.78 20.86
CA SER A 128 -3.40 9.70 21.66
C SER A 128 -4.16 8.39 21.41
N LEU A 129 -5.07 8.05 22.33
CA LEU A 129 -5.99 6.93 22.14
C LEU A 129 -7.36 7.45 21.72
N SER A 130 -8.01 6.74 20.79
CA SER A 130 -9.40 6.97 20.49
C SER A 130 -10.29 6.58 21.68
N GLU A 131 -11.56 6.98 21.66
CA GLU A 131 -12.55 6.30 22.48
C GLU A 131 -12.64 4.81 22.11
N GLU A 132 -13.13 4.00 23.06
CA GLU A 132 -13.48 2.62 22.76
C GLU A 132 -14.61 2.54 21.74
N MET A 133 -14.52 1.59 20.84
CA MET A 133 -15.50 1.36 19.79
C MET A 133 -15.84 -0.12 19.67
N THR A 134 -17.06 -0.37 19.19
CA THR A 134 -17.57 -1.72 18.92
C THR A 134 -18.39 -1.73 17.65
N ALA A 135 -18.56 -2.91 17.04
CA ALA A 135 -19.45 -3.10 15.89
C ALA A 135 -20.09 -4.48 15.87
N GLU A 136 -21.18 -4.61 15.11
CA GLU A 136 -21.76 -5.92 14.83
C GLU A 136 -20.79 -6.80 14.03
N LYS A 137 -20.14 -6.21 13.03
CA LYS A 137 -19.16 -6.86 12.17
C LYS A 137 -17.81 -6.15 12.23
N ILE A 138 -16.76 -6.88 12.51
CA ILE A 138 -15.38 -6.39 12.48
C ILE A 138 -14.61 -7.19 11.43
N ILE A 139 -14.05 -6.49 10.45
CA ILE A 139 -13.28 -7.08 9.36
C ILE A 139 -11.81 -6.75 9.57
N ILE A 140 -10.99 -7.80 9.66
CA ILE A 140 -9.55 -7.68 9.88
C ILE A 140 -8.86 -7.87 8.53
N ASP A 141 -8.40 -6.75 7.93
CA ASP A 141 -7.68 -6.70 6.64
C ASP A 141 -6.31 -6.05 6.82
N VAL A 142 -5.61 -6.47 7.85
CA VAL A 142 -4.32 -5.89 8.26
C VAL A 142 -3.15 -6.26 7.34
N GLY A 143 -3.39 -7.12 6.35
CA GLY A 143 -2.39 -7.61 5.40
C GLY A 143 -1.38 -8.56 6.06
N ALA A 144 -0.24 -8.71 5.38
CA ALA A 144 0.87 -9.55 5.82
C ALA A 144 2.15 -8.72 5.98
N ARG A 145 3.14 -9.31 6.62
CA ARG A 145 4.50 -8.77 6.69
C ARG A 145 5.45 -9.65 5.88
N THR A 146 6.52 -9.07 5.39
CA THR A 146 7.61 -9.82 4.77
C THR A 146 8.19 -10.80 5.78
N ASN A 147 8.14 -12.09 5.44
CA ASN A 147 8.86 -13.11 6.21
C ASN A 147 10.33 -13.09 5.77
N LEU A 148 11.20 -12.68 6.66
CA LEU A 148 12.64 -12.59 6.39
C LEU A 148 13.31 -13.89 6.83
N PRO A 149 13.96 -14.64 5.91
CA PRO A 149 14.66 -15.85 6.27
C PRO A 149 15.84 -15.55 7.21
N GLU A 150 16.16 -16.49 8.08
CA GLU A 150 17.31 -16.40 8.98
C GLU A 150 18.60 -16.71 8.20
N ILE A 151 19.22 -15.67 7.66
CA ILE A 151 20.50 -15.75 6.93
C ILE A 151 21.54 -15.02 7.76
N SER A 152 22.64 -15.70 8.09
CA SER A 152 23.75 -15.10 8.82
C SER A 152 24.32 -13.90 8.07
N GLY A 153 24.51 -12.78 8.74
CA GLY A 153 25.01 -11.53 8.15
C GLY A 153 23.96 -10.70 7.40
N ARG A 154 22.70 -11.14 7.32
CA ARG A 154 21.60 -10.41 6.65
C ARG A 154 21.54 -8.94 7.04
N GLU A 155 21.64 -8.64 8.33
CA GLU A 155 21.52 -7.26 8.83
C GLU A 155 22.67 -6.35 8.37
N ALA A 156 23.85 -6.92 8.10
CA ALA A 156 25.00 -6.17 7.62
C ALA A 156 24.95 -5.88 6.11
N THR A 157 24.08 -6.54 5.34
CA THR A 157 24.05 -6.43 3.86
C THR A 157 23.17 -5.29 3.35
N GLY A 158 22.36 -4.67 4.22
CA GLY A 158 21.44 -3.61 3.79
C GLY A 158 20.30 -4.11 2.88
N TYR A 159 19.82 -5.35 3.09
CA TYR A 159 18.78 -5.97 2.29
C TYR A 159 17.55 -5.06 2.13
N ILE A 160 16.78 -5.29 1.08
CA ILE A 160 15.52 -4.62 0.79
C ILE A 160 14.39 -5.65 0.72
N CYS A 161 13.20 -5.22 1.04
CA CYS A 161 11.96 -5.97 0.80
C CYS A 161 10.91 -5.04 0.19
N SER A 162 9.75 -5.55 -0.20
CA SER A 162 8.69 -4.75 -0.82
C SER A 162 8.25 -3.57 0.06
N GLU A 163 8.30 -3.71 1.37
CA GLU A 163 7.92 -2.65 2.30
C GLU A 163 8.92 -1.49 2.31
N THR A 164 10.22 -1.80 2.17
CA THR A 164 11.30 -0.81 2.20
C THR A 164 11.65 -0.27 0.82
N LEU A 165 11.49 -1.08 -0.24
CA LEU A 165 11.76 -0.67 -1.62
C LEU A 165 10.89 0.54 -2.03
N PHE A 166 9.60 0.49 -1.75
CA PHE A 166 8.68 1.60 -2.03
C PHE A 166 8.52 2.54 -0.83
N GLY A 167 9.60 2.77 -0.10
CA GLY A 167 9.71 3.58 1.10
C GLY A 167 11.09 4.22 1.22
N ASP A 168 11.68 4.07 2.38
CA ASP A 168 12.97 4.67 2.76
C ASP A 168 14.19 4.13 2.00
N LYS A 169 14.08 2.94 1.41
CA LYS A 169 15.14 2.31 0.61
C LYS A 169 14.89 2.39 -0.90
N TYR A 170 14.02 3.29 -1.36
CA TYR A 170 13.83 3.49 -2.79
C TYR A 170 15.13 4.01 -3.44
N PRO A 171 15.62 3.37 -4.51
CA PRO A 171 16.95 3.71 -5.06
C PRO A 171 16.93 5.05 -5.80
N LYS A 172 18.01 5.83 -5.63
CA LYS A 172 18.24 7.08 -6.38
C LYS A 172 18.59 6.82 -7.84
N GLN A 173 19.07 5.63 -8.16
CA GLN A 173 19.40 5.16 -9.51
C GLN A 173 19.11 3.65 -9.59
N PRO A 174 18.93 3.09 -10.79
CA PRO A 174 18.70 1.66 -10.93
C PRO A 174 19.81 0.84 -10.29
N TYR A 175 19.45 -0.29 -9.70
CA TYR A 175 20.43 -1.27 -9.27
C TYR A 175 21.13 -1.90 -10.48
N THR A 176 22.42 -2.12 -10.39
CA THR A 176 23.19 -2.83 -11.42
C THR A 176 23.01 -4.34 -11.32
N SER A 177 22.73 -4.83 -10.12
CA SER A 177 22.42 -6.23 -9.84
C SER A 177 21.55 -6.35 -8.60
N LEU A 178 20.74 -7.40 -8.55
CA LEU A 178 19.91 -7.75 -7.41
C LEU A 178 19.99 -9.28 -7.22
N ILE A 179 20.28 -9.71 -6.01
CA ILE A 179 20.23 -11.13 -5.64
C ILE A 179 18.95 -11.37 -4.87
N ILE A 180 18.16 -12.34 -5.33
CA ILE A 180 16.87 -12.71 -4.76
C ILE A 180 16.98 -14.07 -4.09
#